data_73e590288db34334a380cc8c057e7411
#
_entry.id   73e590288db34334a380cc8c057e7411
#
_cell.length_a   1.000
_cell.length_b   1.000
_cell.length_c   1.000
_cell.angle_alpha   90.00
_cell.angle_beta   90.00
_cell.angle_gamma   90.00
#
_symmetry.space_group_name_H-M   'P 1'
#
loop_
_entity.id
_entity.type
_entity.pdbx_description
1 polymer ?
#
loop_
_entity_poly.entity_id
_entity_poly.type
_entity_poly.pdbx_seq_one_letter_code
_entity_poly.pdbx_strand_id
1 'polypeptide(L)'
;MKKTMAFCALAALLCSCQTEDKELYSRQIDIVSVPAGAPIIVDGFKIGTAPISIGVETNEDGHFVRKTVVTAIPQEASLHTQIITFPAFLASDPEKSKVPEKITFYMNKPPSQGGGVVLDED
;
A
#
# COMPACT_ATOMS: atom_id res chain seq x y z
N MET A 1 13.47 41.80 -30.78
CA MET A 1 14.69 41.12 -30.39
C MET A 1 14.78 40.87 -28.90
N LYS A 2 14.52 41.92 -28.14
CA LYS A 2 14.60 41.75 -26.69
C LYS A 2 13.54 40.84 -26.15
N LYS A 3 12.46 40.68 -26.85
CA LYS A 3 11.37 39.81 -26.43
C LYS A 3 11.75 38.36 -26.45
N THR A 4 12.62 37.99 -27.36
CA THR A 4 13.04 36.60 -27.46
C THR A 4 13.79 36.11 -26.23
N MET A 5 14.52 37.00 -25.60
CA MET A 5 15.28 36.65 -24.43
C MET A 5 14.39 36.37 -23.24
N ALA A 6 13.27 37.07 -23.15
CA ALA A 6 12.33 36.84 -22.06
C ALA A 6 11.73 35.45 -22.12
N PHE A 7 11.51 34.95 -23.31
CA PHE A 7 10.99 33.61 -23.46
C PHE A 7 11.95 32.54 -22.96
N CYS A 8 13.22 32.74 -23.25
CA CYS A 8 14.20 31.76 -22.78
C CYS A 8 14.27 31.68 -21.28
N ALA A 9 14.12 32.79 -20.61
CA ALA A 9 14.16 32.81 -19.15
C ALA A 9 12.98 32.06 -18.57
N LEU A 10 11.82 32.22 -19.17
CA LEU A 10 10.63 31.49 -18.70
C LEU A 10 10.77 29.99 -18.86
N ALA A 11 11.31 29.57 -19.98
CA ALA A 11 11.49 28.15 -20.22
C ALA A 11 12.44 27.54 -19.18
N ALA A 12 13.46 28.26 -18.82
CA ALA A 12 14.42 27.78 -17.83
C ALA A 12 13.75 27.56 -16.46
N LEU A 13 12.87 28.48 -16.09
CA LEU A 13 12.17 28.38 -14.84
C LEU A 13 11.27 27.15 -14.78
N LEU A 14 10.58 26.86 -15.86
CA LEU A 14 9.72 25.68 -15.92
C LEU A 14 10.51 24.40 -15.80
N CYS A 15 11.66 24.34 -16.42
CA CYS A 15 12.50 23.16 -16.32
C CYS A 15 12.99 22.90 -14.91
N SER A 16 13.33 23.95 -14.18
CA SER A 16 13.84 23.75 -12.83
C SER A 16 12.79 23.25 -11.88
N CYS A 17 11.52 23.55 -12.12
CA CYS A 17 10.46 23.01 -11.27
C CYS A 17 10.33 21.50 -11.39
N GLN A 18 10.69 20.95 -12.50
CA GLN A 18 10.54 19.50 -12.72
C GLN A 18 11.67 18.69 -12.11
N THR A 19 12.77 19.29 -11.79
CA THR A 19 13.91 18.54 -11.30
C THR A 19 13.81 18.16 -9.84
N GLU A 20 12.84 18.69 -9.16
CA GLU A 20 12.70 18.40 -7.72
C GLU A 20 11.87 17.17 -7.43
N ASP A 21 11.26 16.59 -8.43
CA ASP A 21 10.43 15.44 -8.22
C ASP A 21 11.29 14.25 -7.85
N LYS A 22 10.91 13.63 -6.74
CA LYS A 22 11.53 12.40 -6.32
C LYS A 22 10.91 11.26 -7.09
N GLU A 23 11.70 10.26 -7.40
CA GLU A 23 11.15 9.07 -7.99
C GLU A 23 10.31 8.35 -6.95
N LEU A 24 9.08 8.03 -7.34
CA LEU A 24 8.18 7.27 -6.49
C LEU A 24 8.06 5.87 -7.04
N TYR A 25 8.24 4.91 -6.15
CA TYR A 25 8.04 3.52 -6.49
C TYR A 25 6.74 3.05 -5.87
N SER A 26 6.09 2.13 -6.53
CA SER A 26 4.86 1.55 -6.02
C SER A 26 4.79 0.08 -6.35
N ARG A 27 4.03 -0.64 -5.56
CA ARG A 27 3.74 -2.04 -5.79
C ARG A 27 2.28 -2.29 -5.57
N GLN A 28 1.76 -3.31 -6.25
CA GLN A 28 0.38 -3.71 -6.08
C GLN A 28 0.28 -4.91 -5.18
N ILE A 29 -0.76 -4.92 -4.37
CA ILE A 29 -1.07 -6.02 -3.48
C ILE A 29 -2.46 -6.51 -3.84
N ASP A 30 -2.59 -7.81 -4.08
CA ASP A 30 -3.89 -8.42 -4.27
C ASP A 30 -4.44 -8.79 -2.91
N ILE A 31 -5.64 -8.36 -2.60
CA ILE A 31 -6.28 -8.63 -1.31
C ILE A 31 -7.49 -9.52 -1.54
N VAL A 32 -7.52 -10.64 -0.87
CA VAL A 32 -8.57 -11.64 -0.98
C VAL A 32 -9.12 -11.95 0.40
N SER A 33 -10.40 -12.20 0.51
CA SER A 33 -11.00 -12.65 1.76
C SER A 33 -11.73 -13.99 1.55
N VAL A 34 -11.81 -14.77 2.61
CA VAL A 34 -12.53 -16.04 2.60
C VAL A 34 -13.46 -16.04 3.81
N PRO A 35 -14.77 -15.93 3.59
CA PRO A 35 -15.47 -15.80 2.31
C PRO A 35 -15.23 -14.44 1.65
N ALA A 36 -15.42 -14.38 0.34
CA ALA A 36 -15.22 -13.17 -0.42
C ALA A 36 -16.21 -12.09 -0.02
N GLY A 37 -15.85 -10.83 -0.31
CA GLY A 37 -16.76 -9.71 -0.09
C GLY A 37 -16.47 -8.89 1.15
N ALA A 38 -15.40 -9.17 1.88
CA ALA A 38 -15.08 -8.39 3.06
C ALA A 38 -14.68 -6.95 2.68
N PRO A 39 -15.28 -5.93 3.30
CA PRO A 39 -14.81 -4.57 3.11
C PRO A 39 -13.36 -4.43 3.59
N ILE A 40 -12.57 -3.72 2.81
CA ILE A 40 -11.14 -3.54 3.08
C ILE A 40 -10.88 -2.09 3.41
N ILE A 41 -10.21 -1.88 4.54
CA ILE A 41 -9.85 -0.55 5.01
C ILE A 41 -8.33 -0.47 5.07
N VAL A 42 -7.77 0.56 4.46
CA VAL A 42 -6.33 0.79 4.48
C VAL A 42 -6.09 2.13 5.16
N ASP A 43 -5.34 2.11 6.25
CA ASP A 43 -5.00 3.31 7.02
C ASP A 43 -6.22 4.14 7.37
N GLY A 44 -7.32 3.46 7.70
CA GLY A 44 -8.55 4.13 8.12
C GLY A 44 -9.51 4.49 7.00
N PHE A 45 -9.15 4.23 5.74
CA PHE A 45 -10.01 4.57 4.61
C PHE A 45 -10.53 3.29 3.95
N LYS A 46 -11.84 3.23 3.75
CA LYS A 46 -12.43 2.12 3.03
C LYS A 46 -12.11 2.26 1.55
N ILE A 47 -11.45 1.24 0.98
CA ILE A 47 -11.03 1.30 -0.42
C ILE A 47 -11.86 0.41 -1.32
N GLY A 48 -12.63 -0.51 -0.77
CA GLY A 48 -13.48 -1.40 -1.56
C GLY A 48 -13.74 -2.68 -0.82
N THR A 49 -14.08 -3.73 -1.56
CA THR A 49 -14.34 -5.06 -1.01
C THR A 49 -13.45 -6.09 -1.69
N ALA A 50 -13.02 -7.09 -0.95
CA ALA A 50 -12.20 -8.17 -1.50
C ALA A 50 -13.02 -9.06 -2.44
N PRO A 51 -12.45 -9.53 -3.55
CA PRO A 51 -11.06 -9.34 -3.96
C PRO A 51 -10.82 -7.96 -4.59
N ILE A 52 -9.69 -7.38 -4.28
CA ILE A 52 -9.34 -6.06 -4.79
C ILE A 52 -7.81 -5.96 -4.85
N SER A 53 -7.30 -5.16 -5.78
CA SER A 53 -5.87 -4.84 -5.85
C SER A 53 -5.67 -3.40 -5.44
N ILE A 54 -4.68 -3.17 -4.61
CA ILE A 54 -4.36 -1.82 -4.16
C ILE A 54 -2.91 -1.48 -4.51
N GLY A 55 -2.65 -0.19 -4.72
CA GLY A 55 -1.30 0.29 -4.91
C GLY A 55 -0.76 0.88 -3.62
N VAL A 56 0.47 0.56 -3.28
CA VAL A 56 1.11 1.13 -2.10
C VAL A 56 2.44 1.74 -2.51
N GLU A 57 2.79 2.82 -1.83
CA GLU A 57 4.05 3.51 -2.07
C GLU A 57 5.19 2.74 -1.43
N THR A 58 6.28 2.54 -2.17
CA THR A 58 7.41 1.75 -1.70
C THR A 58 8.71 2.48 -1.97
N ASN A 59 9.78 1.95 -1.38
CA ASN A 59 11.12 2.34 -1.79
C ASN A 59 11.55 1.51 -3.00
N GLU A 60 12.78 1.71 -3.44
CA GLU A 60 13.31 1.04 -4.63
C GLU A 60 13.30 -0.48 -4.49
N ASP A 61 13.48 -0.99 -3.30
CA ASP A 61 13.57 -2.43 -3.04
C ASP A 61 12.23 -3.09 -2.73
N GLY A 62 11.16 -2.33 -2.77
CA GLY A 62 9.83 -2.90 -2.56
C GLY A 62 9.41 -2.99 -1.11
N HIS A 63 9.90 -2.08 -0.27
CA HIS A 63 9.50 -2.01 1.13
C HIS A 63 8.57 -0.82 1.36
N PHE A 64 7.66 -0.95 2.31
CA PHE A 64 6.76 0.15 2.66
C PHE A 64 7.55 1.36 3.14
N VAL A 65 7.22 2.54 2.62
CA VAL A 65 7.88 3.77 3.06
C VAL A 65 7.21 4.36 4.28
N ARG A 66 6.02 3.89 4.63
CA ARG A 66 5.32 4.33 5.84
C ARG A 66 4.54 3.16 6.42
N LYS A 67 4.22 3.28 7.71
CA LYS A 67 3.40 2.28 8.38
C LYS A 67 2.06 2.14 7.65
N THR A 68 1.66 0.93 7.36
CA THR A 68 0.43 0.65 6.62
C THR A 68 -0.39 -0.39 7.37
N VAL A 69 -1.65 -0.09 7.61
CA VAL A 69 -2.57 -0.98 8.32
C VAL A 69 -3.67 -1.40 7.36
N VAL A 70 -3.84 -2.70 7.18
CA VAL A 70 -4.90 -3.24 6.33
C VAL A 70 -5.86 -4.03 7.21
N THR A 71 -7.14 -3.66 7.13
CA THR A 71 -8.20 -4.28 7.94
C THR A 71 -9.25 -4.86 7.04
N ALA A 72 -9.67 -6.08 7.32
CA ALA A 72 -10.80 -6.72 6.66
C ALA A 72 -11.94 -6.82 7.65
N ILE A 73 -13.11 -6.31 7.27
CA ILE A 73 -14.27 -6.22 8.14
C ILE A 73 -15.18 -7.41 7.87
N PRO A 74 -15.66 -8.12 8.91
CA PRO A 74 -16.55 -9.25 8.69
C PRO A 74 -17.94 -8.77 8.29
N GLN A 75 -18.61 -9.55 7.44
CA GLN A 75 -19.95 -9.25 7.02
C GLN A 75 -21.02 -10.02 7.80
N GLU A 76 -20.59 -10.97 8.63
CA GLU A 76 -21.49 -11.78 9.42
C GLU A 76 -20.95 -11.89 10.84
N ALA A 77 -21.84 -12.12 11.79
CA ALA A 77 -21.48 -12.18 13.20
C ALA A 77 -20.54 -13.34 13.52
N SER A 78 -20.58 -14.41 12.72
CA SER A 78 -19.73 -15.58 12.94
C SER A 78 -18.31 -15.38 12.44
N LEU A 79 -18.03 -14.28 11.73
CA LEU A 79 -16.72 -14.00 11.19
C LEU A 79 -15.98 -13.00 12.06
N HIS A 80 -14.69 -12.92 11.88
CA HIS A 80 -13.81 -12.12 12.73
C HIS A 80 -13.10 -11.04 11.93
N THR A 81 -12.92 -9.87 12.53
CA THR A 81 -12.12 -8.82 11.94
C THR A 81 -10.67 -9.29 11.83
N GLN A 82 -10.05 -9.05 10.69
CA GLN A 82 -8.65 -9.38 10.46
C GLN A 82 -7.87 -8.10 10.23
N ILE A 83 -6.72 -7.98 10.87
CA ILE A 83 -5.88 -6.79 10.75
C ILE A 83 -4.44 -7.22 10.56
N ILE A 84 -3.76 -6.58 9.64
CA ILE A 84 -2.32 -6.72 9.52
C ILE A 84 -1.68 -5.35 9.43
N THR A 85 -0.55 -5.17 10.11
CA THR A 85 0.19 -3.93 10.14
C THR A 85 1.57 -4.15 9.56
N PHE A 86 1.95 -3.32 8.61
CA PHE A 86 3.29 -3.34 8.04
C PHE A 86 4.03 -2.10 8.53
N PRO A 87 5.20 -2.25 9.14
CA PRO A 87 5.98 -1.09 9.56
C PRO A 87 6.64 -0.41 8.38
N ALA A 88 7.06 0.84 8.56
CA ALA A 88 7.91 1.50 7.60
C ALA A 88 9.27 0.82 7.55
N PHE A 89 9.95 0.93 6.43
CA PHE A 89 11.26 0.31 6.24
C PHE A 89 12.25 0.73 7.34
N LEU A 90 12.91 -0.28 7.88
CA LEU A 90 14.03 -0.10 8.82
C LEU A 90 15.16 -0.99 8.34
N ALA A 91 16.34 -0.40 8.22
CA ALA A 91 17.50 -1.17 7.76
C ALA A 91 17.86 -2.31 8.72
N SER A 92 17.52 -2.16 10.00
CA SER A 92 17.81 -3.21 10.99
C SER A 92 16.86 -4.40 10.90
N ASP A 93 15.70 -4.22 10.25
CA ASP A 93 14.71 -5.29 10.14
C ASP A 93 13.91 -5.12 8.86
N PRO A 94 14.56 -5.32 7.71
CA PRO A 94 13.90 -5.05 6.42
C PRO A 94 12.78 -6.02 6.08
N GLU A 95 12.81 -7.23 6.61
CA GLU A 95 11.83 -8.24 6.26
C GLU A 95 10.40 -7.83 6.61
N LYS A 96 10.22 -7.13 7.73
CA LYS A 96 8.88 -6.78 8.20
C LYS A 96 8.19 -5.75 7.34
N SER A 97 8.94 -4.98 6.58
CA SER A 97 8.38 -3.94 5.72
C SER A 97 8.29 -4.34 4.25
N LYS A 98 8.61 -5.58 3.93
CA LYS A 98 8.54 -6.05 2.55
C LYS A 98 7.08 -6.13 2.11
N VAL A 99 6.80 -5.62 0.91
CA VAL A 99 5.44 -5.62 0.37
C VAL A 99 5.13 -7.01 -0.18
N PRO A 100 4.07 -7.66 0.31
CA PRO A 100 3.68 -8.97 -0.23
C PRO A 100 2.96 -8.80 -1.56
N GLU A 101 2.92 -9.86 -2.35
CA GLU A 101 2.14 -9.84 -3.59
C GLU A 101 0.65 -9.97 -3.30
N LYS A 102 0.31 -10.73 -2.27
CA LYS A 102 -1.08 -11.07 -1.99
C LYS A 102 -1.29 -11.20 -0.50
N ILE A 103 -2.42 -10.70 -0.03
CA ILE A 103 -2.87 -10.88 1.34
C ILE A 103 -4.18 -11.65 1.30
N THR A 104 -4.24 -12.77 2.00
CA THR A 104 -5.46 -13.55 2.13
C THR A 104 -5.95 -13.46 3.56
N PHE A 105 -7.19 -12.99 3.73
CA PHE A 105 -7.83 -12.90 5.03
C PHE A 105 -8.83 -14.04 5.19
N TYR A 106 -8.55 -14.93 6.12
CA TYR A 106 -9.48 -16.01 6.45
C TYR A 106 -10.37 -15.53 7.59
N MET A 107 -11.54 -15.03 7.21
CA MET A 107 -12.43 -14.35 8.15
C MET A 107 -13.03 -15.27 9.20
N ASN A 108 -13.02 -16.58 8.94
CA ASN A 108 -13.57 -17.54 9.87
C ASN A 108 -12.60 -17.95 10.98
N LYS A 109 -11.37 -17.46 10.96
CA LYS A 109 -10.38 -17.80 11.98
C LYS A 109 -10.24 -16.68 12.99
N PRO A 110 -10.29 -16.98 14.29
CA PRO A 110 -10.13 -15.92 15.29
C PRO A 110 -8.71 -15.38 15.29
N PRO A 111 -8.57 -14.05 15.35
CA PRO A 111 -7.24 -13.44 15.34
C PRO A 111 -6.38 -13.80 16.53
N SER A 112 -7.02 -14.12 17.66
CA SER A 112 -6.30 -14.51 18.86
C SER A 112 -5.47 -15.77 18.70
N GLN A 113 -5.77 -16.58 17.70
CA GLN A 113 -5.00 -17.78 17.39
C GLN A 113 -3.99 -17.58 16.28
N GLY A 114 -3.85 -16.35 15.80
CA GLY A 114 -2.81 -15.99 14.87
C GLY A 114 -2.92 -16.55 13.48
N GLY A 115 -4.09 -17.07 13.09
CA GLY A 115 -4.21 -17.80 11.84
C GLY A 115 -5.02 -17.17 10.74
N GLY A 116 -5.44 -15.92 10.89
CA GLY A 116 -6.39 -15.32 9.96
C GLY A 116 -5.79 -14.65 8.74
N VAL A 117 -4.51 -14.34 8.74
CA VAL A 117 -3.89 -13.58 7.66
C VAL A 117 -2.73 -14.39 7.09
N VAL A 118 -2.73 -14.56 5.77
CA VAL A 118 -1.67 -15.27 5.06
C VAL A 118 -1.11 -14.34 4.00
N LEU A 119 0.21 -14.23 3.95
CA LEU A 119 0.90 -13.39 3.00
C LEU A 119 1.62 -14.27 1.99
N ASP A 120 1.44 -13.94 0.70
CA ASP A 120 2.20 -14.58 -0.37
C ASP A 120 3.25 -13.60 -0.86
N GLU A 121 4.49 -14.02 -0.83
CA GLU A 121 5.63 -13.21 -1.25
C GLU A 121 6.33 -13.87 -2.41
N ASP A 122 7.02 -13.07 -3.17
CA ASP A 122 7.85 -13.56 -4.26
C ASP A 122 9.04 -14.34 -3.78
#